data_8bb71d4a0c05277658aa456bcc41d603
#
_entry.id   8bb71d4a0c05277658aa456bcc41d603
#
_cell.length_a   1.000
_cell.length_b   1.000
_cell.length_c   1.000
_cell.angle_alpha   90.00
_cell.angle_beta   90.00
_cell.angle_gamma   90.00
#
_symmetry.space_group_name_H-M   'P 1'
#
loop_
_entity.id
_entity.type
_entity.pdbx_description
1 polymer ?
#
loop_
_entity_poly.entity_id
_entity_poly.type
_entity_poly.pdbx_seq_one_letter_code
_entity_poly.pdbx_strand_id
1 'polypeptide(L)'
;MSGLLAEPPHGPPRAVVVALHGSGMSAGYFDNRAGPGLSLLALGAELGYTVLSLDRPGYGASARQLPLGQNLADQTGTLGAALAAFRRSHDHGAGLFLLAHSNGGRLALSTAAAVHAPPDLIGLDVSGLGSMLAVGPGQLPGSGARGAWRRHWGALRLYPPGAFLEGQRLVRPVPDLEARETLLWPRMYAALAARVRVPVRFTFAEQEQWWRSDEEAVRALLAPLAGVPAEVVGQPDAGHNISLGRAARTYHLRALAFLEECLLARESAAPVPRAAQT
;
A
#
# COMPACT_ATOMS: atom_id res chain seq x y z
N MET A 1 14.36 -6.21 7.30
CA MET A 1 13.04 -5.63 7.58
C MET A 1 12.32 -6.56 8.55
N SER A 2 11.49 -6.04 9.44
CA SER A 2 10.55 -6.80 10.28
C SER A 2 9.15 -6.73 9.68
N GLY A 3 8.23 -7.54 10.19
CA GLY A 3 6.85 -7.53 9.71
C GLY A 3 5.96 -8.52 10.46
N LEU A 4 4.73 -8.59 10.01
CA LEU A 4 3.71 -9.55 10.45
C LEU A 4 3.37 -10.44 9.26
N LEU A 5 3.23 -11.74 9.52
CA LEU A 5 2.87 -12.73 8.52
C LEU A 5 1.61 -13.46 8.97
N ALA A 6 0.65 -13.60 8.07
CA ALA A 6 -0.48 -14.48 8.21
C ALA A 6 -0.58 -15.36 6.96
N GLU A 7 -0.71 -16.67 7.15
CA GLU A 7 -0.80 -17.65 6.09
C GLU A 7 -2.19 -18.29 6.08
N PRO A 8 -2.67 -18.78 4.93
CA PRO A 8 -3.92 -19.51 4.86
C PRO A 8 -3.94 -20.69 5.83
N PRO A 9 -5.06 -20.94 6.53
CA PRO A 9 -5.16 -22.07 7.46
C PRO A 9 -5.09 -23.43 6.76
N HIS A 10 -5.35 -23.46 5.45
CA HIS A 10 -5.40 -24.70 4.66
C HIS A 10 -4.80 -24.48 3.27
N GLY A 11 -3.94 -25.41 2.86
CA GLY A 11 -3.37 -25.46 1.51
C GLY A 11 -2.35 -24.36 1.18
N PRO A 12 -1.83 -24.36 -0.04
CA PRO A 12 -0.91 -23.33 -0.51
C PRO A 12 -1.65 -22.01 -0.73
N PRO A 13 -0.96 -20.86 -0.61
CA PRO A 13 -1.57 -19.56 -0.85
C PRO A 13 -1.91 -19.38 -2.34
N ARG A 14 -3.01 -18.70 -2.62
CA ARG A 14 -3.36 -18.27 -3.97
C ARG A 14 -2.39 -17.22 -4.52
N ALA A 15 -1.98 -16.31 -3.68
CA ALA A 15 -0.98 -15.27 -3.92
C ALA A 15 -0.52 -14.68 -2.58
N VAL A 16 0.49 -13.79 -2.62
CA VAL A 16 0.95 -13.03 -1.45
C VAL A 16 0.53 -11.57 -1.57
N VAL A 17 -0.19 -11.08 -0.57
CA VAL A 17 -0.47 -9.65 -0.39
C VAL A 17 0.64 -9.05 0.47
N VAL A 18 1.47 -8.22 -0.12
CA VAL A 18 2.51 -7.46 0.56
C VAL A 18 1.95 -6.11 0.97
N ALA A 19 1.75 -5.88 2.26
CA ALA A 19 1.15 -4.68 2.80
C ALA A 19 2.21 -3.67 3.30
N LEU A 20 2.15 -2.41 2.83
CA LEU A 20 3.14 -1.36 3.08
C LEU A 20 2.49 -0.14 3.74
N HIS A 21 2.79 0.10 5.01
CA HIS A 21 2.23 1.19 5.81
C HIS A 21 2.67 2.59 5.37
N GLY A 22 1.90 3.62 5.76
CA GLY A 22 2.21 5.03 5.55
C GLY A 22 3.30 5.59 6.48
N SER A 23 3.62 6.88 6.34
CA SER A 23 4.56 7.58 7.23
C SER A 23 4.13 7.51 8.68
N GLY A 24 5.10 7.34 9.57
CA GLY A 24 4.88 7.38 11.00
C GLY A 24 4.07 6.19 11.55
N MET A 25 3.90 5.12 10.78
CA MET A 25 3.18 3.90 11.18
C MET A 25 4.13 2.70 11.26
N SER A 26 3.59 1.51 11.47
CA SER A 26 4.31 0.23 11.49
C SER A 26 3.51 -0.84 10.76
N ALA A 27 4.06 -2.05 10.61
CA ALA A 27 3.40 -3.20 9.99
C ALA A 27 2.01 -3.50 10.58
N GLY A 28 1.78 -3.20 11.85
CA GLY A 28 0.48 -3.36 12.50
C GLY A 28 -0.64 -2.47 11.94
N TYR A 29 -0.35 -1.49 11.06
CA TYR A 29 -1.36 -0.65 10.42
C TYR A 29 -2.45 -1.46 9.70
N PHE A 30 -2.09 -2.60 9.14
CA PHE A 30 -3.02 -3.50 8.45
C PHE A 30 -3.57 -4.63 9.34
N ASP A 31 -3.11 -4.74 10.59
CA ASP A 31 -3.63 -5.67 11.60
C ASP A 31 -4.48 -4.93 12.64
N ASN A 32 -5.51 -4.21 12.20
CA ASN A 32 -6.37 -3.43 13.06
C ASN A 32 -7.17 -4.32 14.02
N ARG A 33 -6.87 -4.22 15.31
CA ARG A 33 -7.50 -4.99 16.40
C ARG A 33 -8.56 -4.20 17.20
N ALA A 34 -8.89 -2.99 16.74
CA ALA A 34 -9.89 -2.15 17.41
C ALA A 34 -11.34 -2.66 17.25
N GLY A 35 -11.56 -3.69 16.46
CA GLY A 35 -12.85 -4.34 16.26
C GLY A 35 -12.74 -5.63 15.45
N PRO A 36 -13.78 -6.48 15.48
CA PRO A 36 -13.78 -7.74 14.76
C PRO A 36 -13.77 -7.52 13.25
N GLY A 37 -13.03 -8.35 12.54
CA GLY A 37 -13.00 -8.38 11.07
C GLY A 37 -12.30 -7.18 10.40
N LEU A 38 -11.60 -6.31 11.15
CA LEU A 38 -10.91 -5.14 10.59
C LEU A 38 -9.48 -5.44 10.14
N SER A 39 -8.89 -6.56 10.57
CA SER A 39 -7.54 -6.98 10.18
C SER A 39 -7.50 -7.47 8.75
N LEU A 40 -6.63 -6.87 7.92
CA LEU A 40 -6.31 -7.39 6.58
C LEU A 40 -5.62 -8.75 6.68
N LEU A 41 -4.75 -8.94 7.69
CA LEU A 41 -4.01 -10.19 7.86
C LEU A 41 -4.95 -11.37 8.06
N ALA A 42 -5.89 -11.24 9.00
CA ALA A 42 -6.88 -12.28 9.25
C ALA A 42 -7.78 -12.52 8.04
N LEU A 43 -8.33 -11.43 7.46
CA LEU A 43 -9.23 -11.51 6.31
C LEU A 43 -8.55 -12.14 5.09
N GLY A 44 -7.33 -11.73 4.77
CA GLY A 44 -6.59 -12.26 3.64
C GLY A 44 -6.27 -13.75 3.81
N ALA A 45 -5.84 -14.17 5.01
CA ALA A 45 -5.58 -15.57 5.32
C ALA A 45 -6.85 -16.43 5.20
N GLU A 46 -7.99 -15.96 5.71
CA GLU A 46 -9.29 -16.61 5.57
C GLU A 46 -9.71 -16.81 4.10
N LEU A 47 -9.33 -15.87 3.22
CA LEU A 47 -9.62 -15.91 1.78
C LEU A 47 -8.56 -16.67 0.96
N GLY A 48 -7.57 -17.30 1.61
CA GLY A 48 -6.57 -18.13 0.96
C GLY A 48 -5.33 -17.37 0.46
N TYR A 49 -5.08 -16.17 0.96
CA TYR A 49 -3.87 -15.40 0.65
C TYR A 49 -2.87 -15.45 1.81
N THR A 50 -1.58 -15.50 1.50
CA THR A 50 -0.57 -15.08 2.48
C THR A 50 -0.56 -13.56 2.54
N VAL A 51 -0.62 -12.99 3.74
CA VAL A 51 -0.51 -11.53 3.95
C VAL A 51 0.78 -11.23 4.71
N LEU A 52 1.68 -10.51 4.06
CA LEU A 52 2.96 -10.07 4.59
C LEU A 52 2.93 -8.55 4.80
N SER A 53 2.66 -8.09 6.02
CA SER A 53 2.73 -6.68 6.36
C SER A 53 4.12 -6.32 6.86
N LEU A 54 4.81 -5.40 6.19
CA LEU A 54 6.21 -5.09 6.43
C LEU A 54 6.39 -3.73 7.14
N ASP A 55 7.31 -3.69 8.09
CA ASP A 55 7.91 -2.44 8.55
C ASP A 55 8.86 -1.94 7.46
N ARG A 56 8.59 -0.75 6.91
CA ARG A 56 9.44 -0.14 5.89
C ARG A 56 10.83 0.20 6.44
N PRO A 57 11.88 0.35 5.60
CA PRO A 57 13.22 0.72 6.07
C PRO A 57 13.22 1.98 6.95
N GLY A 58 13.92 1.92 8.09
CA GLY A 58 13.89 2.96 9.12
C GLY A 58 12.76 2.80 10.16
N TYR A 59 11.89 1.81 9.99
CA TYR A 59 10.85 1.45 10.95
C TYR A 59 11.09 0.04 11.54
N GLY A 60 10.37 -0.31 12.60
CA GLY A 60 10.46 -1.62 13.25
C GLY A 60 11.89 -1.99 13.63
N ALA A 61 12.30 -3.23 13.35
CA ALA A 61 13.63 -3.72 13.70
C ALA A 61 14.77 -2.99 12.98
N SER A 62 14.53 -2.37 11.83
CA SER A 62 15.55 -1.62 11.09
C SER A 62 15.80 -0.20 11.60
N ALA A 63 14.95 0.33 12.49
CA ALA A 63 15.07 1.71 12.98
C ALA A 63 16.42 2.01 13.66
N ARG A 64 16.98 1.02 14.36
CA ARG A 64 18.30 1.18 15.03
C ARG A 64 19.46 1.21 14.04
N GLN A 65 19.40 0.42 12.97
CA GLN A 65 20.44 0.34 11.95
C GLN A 65 20.31 1.47 10.92
N LEU A 66 19.10 2.01 10.74
CA LEU A 66 18.75 3.06 9.79
C LEU A 66 18.08 4.24 10.51
N PRO A 67 18.78 4.95 11.42
CA PRO A 67 18.17 5.98 12.25
C PRO A 67 17.68 7.20 11.45
N LEU A 68 18.27 7.47 10.29
CA LEU A 68 17.81 8.50 9.34
C LEU A 68 16.82 7.95 8.30
N GLY A 69 16.55 6.65 8.31
CA GLY A 69 15.79 5.96 7.28
C GLY A 69 16.57 5.78 5.99
N GLN A 70 15.85 5.69 4.89
CA GLN A 70 16.38 5.59 3.52
C GLN A 70 15.57 6.51 2.60
N ASN A 71 16.20 7.03 1.54
CA ASN A 71 15.48 7.66 0.44
C ASN A 71 14.65 6.62 -0.34
N LEU A 72 13.78 7.04 -1.24
CA LEU A 72 12.86 6.15 -1.96
C LEU A 72 13.60 5.10 -2.82
N ALA A 73 14.72 5.47 -3.44
CA ALA A 73 15.50 4.55 -4.27
C ALA A 73 16.12 3.43 -3.41
N ASP A 74 16.72 3.79 -2.27
CA ASP A 74 17.30 2.83 -1.34
C ASP A 74 16.23 1.93 -0.71
N GLN A 75 15.06 2.50 -0.33
CA GLN A 75 13.92 1.72 0.16
C GLN A 75 13.47 0.70 -0.91
N THR A 76 13.42 1.11 -2.18
CA THR A 76 13.04 0.24 -3.31
C THR A 76 14.01 -0.94 -3.44
N GLY A 77 15.31 -0.70 -3.36
CA GLY A 77 16.32 -1.76 -3.38
C GLY A 77 16.20 -2.70 -2.19
N THR A 78 16.01 -2.14 -0.99
CA THR A 78 15.84 -2.91 0.25
C THR A 78 14.57 -3.78 0.22
N LEU A 79 13.44 -3.24 -0.25
CA LEU A 79 12.20 -3.99 -0.40
C LEU A 79 12.36 -5.08 -1.46
N GLY A 80 12.95 -4.76 -2.61
CA GLY A 80 13.21 -5.75 -3.67
C GLY A 80 14.03 -6.94 -3.16
N ALA A 81 15.11 -6.70 -2.41
CA ALA A 81 15.92 -7.74 -1.81
C ALA A 81 15.13 -8.58 -0.77
N ALA A 82 14.30 -7.93 0.06
CA ALA A 82 13.46 -8.61 1.03
C ALA A 82 12.40 -9.51 0.36
N LEU A 83 11.74 -9.02 -0.69
CA LEU A 83 10.77 -9.81 -1.46
C LEU A 83 11.42 -10.97 -2.19
N ALA A 84 12.61 -10.77 -2.77
CA ALA A 84 13.38 -11.85 -3.38
C ALA A 84 13.78 -12.92 -2.36
N ALA A 85 14.15 -12.53 -1.13
CA ALA A 85 14.44 -13.47 -0.05
C ALA A 85 13.19 -14.24 0.38
N PHE A 86 12.06 -13.55 0.56
CA PHE A 86 10.78 -14.16 0.93
C PHE A 86 10.34 -15.23 -0.08
N ARG A 87 10.40 -14.92 -1.38
CA ARG A 87 10.04 -15.83 -2.48
C ARG A 87 10.89 -17.10 -2.54
N ARG A 88 12.11 -17.07 -2.02
CA ARG A 88 12.97 -18.28 -1.95
C ARG A 88 12.61 -19.21 -0.81
N SER A 89 11.95 -18.72 0.23
CA SER A 89 11.68 -19.45 1.47
C SER A 89 10.20 -19.74 1.73
N HIS A 90 9.30 -19.12 0.98
CA HIS A 90 7.85 -19.27 1.17
C HIS A 90 7.17 -19.51 -0.16
N ASP A 91 6.10 -20.30 -0.13
CA ASP A 91 5.19 -20.41 -1.27
C ASP A 91 4.50 -19.04 -1.49
N HIS A 92 4.44 -18.60 -2.74
CA HIS A 92 3.87 -17.32 -3.11
C HIS A 92 2.74 -17.44 -4.16
N GLY A 93 2.29 -18.66 -4.43
CA GLY A 93 1.18 -18.95 -5.36
C GLY A 93 1.39 -18.29 -6.72
N ALA A 94 0.40 -17.52 -7.18
CA ALA A 94 0.45 -16.81 -8.47
C ALA A 94 1.40 -15.59 -8.48
N GLY A 95 1.96 -15.21 -7.34
CA GLY A 95 2.89 -14.08 -7.23
C GLY A 95 2.55 -13.07 -6.14
N LEU A 96 3.05 -11.83 -6.28
CA LEU A 96 2.97 -10.78 -5.30
C LEU A 96 1.97 -9.70 -5.73
N PHE A 97 1.14 -9.24 -4.80
CA PHE A 97 0.28 -8.07 -4.95
C PHE A 97 0.65 -7.04 -3.89
N LEU A 98 0.91 -5.78 -4.28
CA LEU A 98 1.26 -4.73 -3.33
C LEU A 98 0.01 -3.96 -2.90
N LEU A 99 -0.33 -4.03 -1.62
CA LEU A 99 -1.38 -3.23 -0.99
C LEU A 99 -0.71 -2.18 -0.11
N ALA A 100 -0.82 -0.91 -0.48
CA ALA A 100 0.00 0.12 0.12
C ALA A 100 -0.79 1.36 0.52
N HIS A 101 -0.37 2.00 1.61
CA HIS A 101 -1.00 3.20 2.11
C HIS A 101 -0.03 4.39 2.13
N SER A 102 -0.48 5.55 1.60
CA SER A 102 0.23 6.83 1.71
C SER A 102 1.70 6.71 1.23
N ASN A 103 2.70 7.02 2.05
CA ASN A 103 4.11 6.84 1.68
C ASN A 103 4.51 5.39 1.37
N GLY A 104 3.78 4.39 1.87
CA GLY A 104 3.92 3.01 1.40
C GLY A 104 3.55 2.86 -0.08
N GLY A 105 2.57 3.62 -0.56
CA GLY A 105 2.19 3.68 -1.97
C GLY A 105 3.29 4.24 -2.88
N ARG A 106 4.05 5.23 -2.39
CA ARG A 106 5.25 5.71 -3.11
C ARG A 106 6.26 4.58 -3.30
N LEU A 107 6.50 3.81 -2.25
CA LEU A 107 7.41 2.67 -2.30
C LEU A 107 6.88 1.56 -3.21
N ALA A 108 5.57 1.26 -3.16
CA ALA A 108 4.94 0.28 -4.04
C ALA A 108 5.08 0.64 -5.52
N LEU A 109 4.76 1.89 -5.89
CA LEU A 109 4.92 2.40 -7.25
C LEU A 109 6.38 2.42 -7.70
N SER A 110 7.30 2.83 -6.83
CA SER A 110 8.74 2.82 -7.13
C SER A 110 9.26 1.40 -7.34
N THR A 111 8.79 0.43 -6.56
CA THR A 111 9.14 -0.99 -6.70
C THR A 111 8.61 -1.56 -8.01
N ALA A 112 7.37 -1.25 -8.38
CA ALA A 112 6.77 -1.69 -9.65
C ALA A 112 7.42 -1.03 -10.87
N ALA A 113 7.98 0.18 -10.72
CA ALA A 113 8.69 0.92 -11.77
C ALA A 113 10.17 0.57 -11.87
N ALA A 114 10.71 -0.22 -10.95
CA ALA A 114 12.14 -0.57 -10.92
C ALA A 114 12.52 -1.51 -12.07
N VAL A 115 13.79 -1.42 -12.52
CA VAL A 115 14.32 -2.33 -13.56
C VAL A 115 14.26 -3.80 -13.10
N HIS A 116 14.42 -4.02 -11.81
CA HIS A 116 14.35 -5.35 -11.17
C HIS A 116 13.07 -5.50 -10.34
N ALA A 117 11.94 -4.99 -10.86
CA ALA A 117 10.64 -5.26 -10.24
C ALA A 117 10.42 -6.79 -10.09
N PRO A 118 9.69 -7.26 -9.06
CA PRO A 118 9.37 -8.69 -8.96
C PRO A 118 8.71 -9.18 -10.26
N PRO A 119 9.24 -10.23 -10.90
CA PRO A 119 8.75 -10.67 -12.22
C PRO A 119 7.33 -11.24 -12.17
N ASP A 120 6.89 -11.65 -10.99
CA ASP A 120 5.57 -12.18 -10.68
C ASP A 120 4.65 -11.15 -9.98
N LEU A 121 4.99 -9.85 -10.07
CA LEU A 121 4.14 -8.79 -9.53
C LEU A 121 2.78 -8.77 -10.24
N ILE A 122 1.68 -8.95 -9.49
CA ILE A 122 0.32 -9.10 -10.00
C ILE A 122 -0.32 -7.74 -10.28
N GLY A 123 -0.23 -6.82 -9.33
CA GLY A 123 -0.83 -5.49 -9.38
C GLY A 123 -0.60 -4.72 -8.10
N LEU A 124 -1.13 -3.50 -8.04
CA LEU A 124 -1.03 -2.61 -6.89
C LEU A 124 -2.39 -2.03 -6.51
N ASP A 125 -2.73 -2.04 -5.21
CA ASP A 125 -3.76 -1.16 -4.64
C ASP A 125 -3.09 -0.13 -3.73
N VAL A 126 -3.27 1.15 -4.04
CA VAL A 126 -2.62 2.27 -3.35
C VAL A 126 -3.68 3.18 -2.75
N SER A 127 -3.76 3.25 -1.43
CA SER A 127 -4.69 4.15 -0.74
C SER A 127 -4.02 5.41 -0.21
N GLY A 128 -4.75 6.51 -0.20
CA GLY A 128 -4.31 7.77 0.42
C GLY A 128 -3.03 8.36 -0.20
N LEU A 129 -2.87 8.22 -1.51
CA LEU A 129 -1.76 8.80 -2.27
C LEU A 129 -2.25 9.33 -3.63
N GLY A 130 -1.96 10.58 -3.93
CA GLY A 130 -2.22 11.22 -5.20
C GLY A 130 -0.96 11.80 -5.83
N SER A 131 -1.12 12.49 -6.95
CA SER A 131 -0.05 13.25 -7.64
C SER A 131 -0.10 14.74 -7.32
N MET A 132 -1.22 15.26 -6.84
CA MET A 132 -1.45 16.67 -6.53
C MET A 132 -1.85 16.85 -5.06
N LEU A 133 -1.09 17.65 -4.34
CA LEU A 133 -1.38 17.96 -2.93
C LEU A 133 -2.62 18.85 -2.80
N ALA A 134 -3.48 18.56 -1.81
CA ALA A 134 -4.59 19.40 -1.40
C ALA A 134 -4.18 20.48 -0.38
N VAL A 135 -2.92 20.44 0.09
CA VAL A 135 -2.38 21.31 1.12
C VAL A 135 -1.10 21.99 0.66
N GLY A 136 -0.83 23.18 1.20
CA GLY A 136 0.43 23.88 0.94
C GLY A 136 1.62 23.23 1.66
N PRO A 137 2.87 23.52 1.23
CA PRO A 137 4.08 22.94 1.80
C PRO A 137 4.21 23.11 3.32
N GLY A 138 3.80 24.25 3.87
CA GLY A 138 3.81 24.54 5.30
C GLY A 138 2.79 23.76 6.13
N GLN A 139 1.95 22.96 5.52
CA GLN A 139 0.91 22.18 6.19
C GLN A 139 1.20 20.66 6.18
N LEU A 140 2.28 20.25 5.52
CA LEU A 140 2.66 18.83 5.41
C LEU A 140 3.16 18.27 6.76
N PRO A 141 3.08 16.94 6.97
CA PRO A 141 3.65 16.30 8.15
C PRO A 141 5.14 16.63 8.27
N GLY A 142 5.59 17.04 9.46
CA GLY A 142 6.97 17.46 9.69
C GLY A 142 7.23 18.96 9.48
N SER A 143 6.30 19.74 8.93
CA SER A 143 6.42 21.20 8.79
C SER A 143 6.22 21.99 10.10
N GLY A 144 5.93 21.32 11.21
CA GLY A 144 5.57 21.95 12.49
C GLY A 144 4.11 22.48 12.55
N ALA A 145 3.31 22.27 11.52
CA ALA A 145 1.92 22.71 11.47
C ALA A 145 1.07 22.08 12.57
N ARG A 146 0.46 22.93 13.42
CA ARG A 146 -0.45 22.47 14.46
C ARG A 146 -1.70 21.82 13.85
N GLY A 147 -2.12 20.68 14.39
CA GLY A 147 -3.35 20.00 13.97
C GLY A 147 -3.22 19.19 12.68
N ALA A 148 -2.03 19.02 12.10
CA ALA A 148 -1.81 18.15 10.93
C ALA A 148 -2.31 16.73 11.14
N TRP A 149 -2.25 16.22 12.38
CA TRP A 149 -2.77 14.89 12.75
C TRP A 149 -4.28 14.72 12.45
N ARG A 150 -5.08 15.79 12.51
CA ARG A 150 -6.53 15.73 12.21
C ARG A 150 -6.79 15.31 10.76
N ARG A 151 -5.92 15.67 9.84
CA ARG A 151 -6.04 15.29 8.43
C ARG A 151 -5.83 13.80 8.19
N HIS A 152 -5.09 13.12 9.06
CA HIS A 152 -4.92 11.67 8.99
C HIS A 152 -6.18 10.91 9.44
N TRP A 153 -7.01 11.54 10.28
CA TRP A 153 -8.14 10.84 10.89
C TRP A 153 -9.48 11.26 10.29
N GLY A 154 -9.72 12.53 10.00
CA GLY A 154 -11.04 13.02 9.66
C GLY A 154 -12.00 13.00 10.87
N ALA A 155 -13.29 12.76 10.64
CA ALA A 155 -14.30 12.74 11.69
C ALA A 155 -14.17 11.52 12.61
N LEU A 156 -14.28 11.72 13.92
CA LEU A 156 -14.12 10.65 14.94
C LEU A 156 -15.09 9.47 14.75
N ARG A 157 -16.30 9.73 14.23
CA ARG A 157 -17.31 8.69 13.96
C ARG A 157 -16.86 7.62 12.98
N LEU A 158 -15.86 7.91 12.16
CA LEU A 158 -15.31 6.98 11.16
C LEU A 158 -14.51 5.84 11.79
N TYR A 159 -14.21 5.93 13.07
CA TYR A 159 -13.33 4.99 13.77
C TYR A 159 -14.07 4.25 14.89
N PRO A 160 -13.75 2.97 15.12
CA PRO A 160 -14.25 2.26 16.29
C PRO A 160 -13.64 2.84 17.58
N PRO A 161 -14.29 2.68 18.75
CA PRO A 161 -13.84 3.29 20.01
C PRO A 161 -12.39 3.00 20.38
N GLY A 162 -11.88 1.81 20.07
CA GLY A 162 -10.50 1.39 20.36
C GLY A 162 -9.45 1.89 19.36
N ALA A 163 -9.85 2.45 18.22
CA ALA A 163 -8.92 2.75 17.12
C ALA A 163 -7.81 3.75 17.49
N PHE A 164 -8.12 4.73 18.32
CA PHE A 164 -7.12 5.73 18.73
C PHE A 164 -6.09 5.15 19.71
N LEU A 165 -6.51 4.27 20.62
CA LEU A 165 -5.60 3.57 21.52
C LEU A 165 -4.69 2.60 20.75
N GLU A 166 -5.25 1.83 19.85
CA GLU A 166 -4.49 0.95 18.95
C GLU A 166 -3.59 1.77 18.03
N GLY A 167 -4.08 2.88 17.46
CA GLY A 167 -3.32 3.79 16.63
C GLY A 167 -2.07 4.34 17.34
N GLN A 168 -2.16 4.68 18.62
CA GLN A 168 -1.00 5.14 19.40
C GLN A 168 0.12 4.09 19.48
N ARG A 169 -0.23 2.80 19.54
CA ARG A 169 0.75 1.71 19.56
C ARG A 169 1.47 1.52 18.23
N LEU A 170 0.86 1.99 17.14
CA LEU A 170 1.37 1.87 15.76
C LEU A 170 2.26 3.03 15.36
N VAL A 171 2.08 4.19 16.01
CA VAL A 171 2.82 5.42 15.66
C VAL A 171 4.32 5.27 15.95
N ARG A 172 5.11 5.70 14.98
CA ARG A 172 6.58 5.72 15.04
C ARG A 172 7.10 7.06 14.53
N PRO A 173 8.28 7.52 14.96
CA PRO A 173 8.93 8.67 14.34
C PRO A 173 9.08 8.46 12.84
N VAL A 174 8.84 9.52 12.07
CA VAL A 174 9.11 9.50 10.62
C VAL A 174 10.61 9.69 10.42
N PRO A 175 11.31 8.81 9.69
CA PRO A 175 12.73 8.98 9.41
C PRO A 175 12.99 10.24 8.57
N ASP A 176 14.10 10.94 8.87
CA ASP A 176 14.41 12.25 8.28
C ASP A 176 14.51 12.23 6.75
N LEU A 177 15.14 11.21 6.17
CA LEU A 177 15.28 11.09 4.71
C LEU A 177 13.92 10.92 4.04
N GLU A 178 13.02 10.13 4.63
CA GLU A 178 11.66 9.98 4.12
C GLU A 178 10.88 11.30 4.20
N ALA A 179 10.95 12.00 5.33
CA ALA A 179 10.24 13.25 5.55
C ALA A 179 10.63 14.31 4.50
N ARG A 180 11.93 14.46 4.24
CA ARG A 180 12.46 15.40 3.23
C ARG A 180 12.02 15.06 1.82
N GLU A 181 12.03 13.80 1.45
CA GLU A 181 11.73 13.36 0.09
C GLU A 181 10.22 13.32 -0.20
N THR A 182 9.37 13.24 0.82
CA THR A 182 7.91 13.28 0.65
C THR A 182 7.46 14.52 -0.13
N LEU A 183 8.12 15.65 0.06
CA LEU A 183 7.83 16.91 -0.63
C LEU A 183 8.12 16.86 -2.14
N LEU A 184 8.99 15.96 -2.58
CA LEU A 184 9.41 15.82 -3.98
C LEU A 184 8.46 14.93 -4.78
N TRP A 185 7.56 14.19 -4.11
CA TRP A 185 6.69 13.20 -4.75
C TRP A 185 5.90 13.73 -5.94
N PRO A 186 5.23 14.90 -5.90
CA PRO A 186 4.49 15.40 -7.05
C PRO A 186 5.35 15.57 -8.31
N ARG A 187 6.66 15.86 -8.13
CA ARG A 187 7.61 16.00 -9.25
C ARG A 187 8.14 14.65 -9.74
N MET A 188 8.18 13.64 -8.88
CA MET A 188 8.71 12.31 -9.18
C MET A 188 7.65 11.39 -9.80
N TYR A 189 6.38 11.61 -9.46
CA TYR A 189 5.28 10.71 -9.75
C TYR A 189 5.20 10.31 -11.22
N ALA A 190 5.10 11.27 -12.13
CA ALA A 190 4.85 11.00 -13.54
C ALA A 190 5.95 10.12 -14.18
N ALA A 191 7.21 10.41 -13.87
CA ALA A 191 8.34 9.64 -14.39
C ALA A 191 8.40 8.21 -13.83
N LEU A 192 7.96 8.01 -12.58
CA LEU A 192 7.86 6.68 -11.98
C LEU A 192 6.66 5.91 -12.54
N ALA A 193 5.48 6.51 -12.54
CA ALA A 193 4.24 5.88 -12.97
C ALA A 193 4.31 5.42 -14.44
N ALA A 194 4.94 6.18 -15.32
CA ALA A 194 5.13 5.80 -16.73
C ALA A 194 5.93 4.50 -16.95
N ARG A 195 6.63 4.00 -15.93
CA ARG A 195 7.40 2.75 -15.99
C ARG A 195 6.67 1.56 -15.37
N VAL A 196 5.55 1.78 -14.70
CA VAL A 196 4.74 0.68 -14.12
C VAL A 196 4.17 -0.18 -15.26
N ARG A 197 4.17 -1.50 -15.08
CA ARG A 197 3.77 -2.48 -16.10
C ARG A 197 2.72 -3.47 -15.61
N VAL A 198 2.07 -3.18 -14.49
CA VAL A 198 1.01 -3.99 -13.88
C VAL A 198 -0.20 -3.14 -13.56
N PRO A 199 -1.39 -3.72 -13.42
CA PRO A 199 -2.59 -2.98 -13.03
C PRO A 199 -2.42 -2.18 -11.74
N VAL A 200 -2.99 -0.98 -11.68
CA VAL A 200 -2.93 -0.10 -10.51
C VAL A 200 -4.32 0.42 -10.16
N ARG A 201 -4.73 0.27 -8.91
CA ARG A 201 -5.89 0.96 -8.36
C ARG A 201 -5.48 1.95 -7.29
N PHE A 202 -6.01 3.17 -7.36
CA PHE A 202 -5.90 4.17 -6.32
C PHE A 202 -7.21 4.26 -5.55
N THR A 203 -7.12 4.26 -4.22
CA THR A 203 -8.29 4.40 -3.33
C THR A 203 -8.17 5.67 -2.52
N PHE A 204 -9.12 6.61 -2.69
CA PHE A 204 -9.24 7.80 -1.84
C PHE A 204 -10.33 7.62 -0.81
N ALA A 205 -10.02 7.99 0.42
CA ALA A 205 -11.03 8.11 1.47
C ALA A 205 -12.00 9.24 1.14
N GLU A 206 -13.28 9.11 1.54
CA GLU A 206 -14.27 10.19 1.42
C GLU A 206 -13.77 11.50 2.07
N GLN A 207 -13.08 11.40 3.21
CA GLN A 207 -12.49 12.54 3.89
C GLN A 207 -10.97 12.62 3.73
N GLU A 208 -10.48 12.38 2.49
CA GLU A 208 -9.09 12.61 2.14
C GLU A 208 -8.78 14.11 2.17
N GLN A 209 -7.73 14.51 2.87
CA GLN A 209 -7.36 15.91 3.07
C GLN A 209 -5.92 16.24 2.65
N TRP A 210 -5.12 15.24 2.27
CA TRP A 210 -3.74 15.44 1.83
C TRP A 210 -3.62 15.58 0.33
N TRP A 211 -4.47 14.88 -0.42
CA TRP A 211 -4.40 14.76 -1.87
C TRP A 211 -5.68 15.23 -2.52
N ARG A 212 -5.55 15.94 -3.62
CA ARG A 212 -6.68 16.27 -4.49
C ARG A 212 -7.20 15.00 -5.17
N SER A 213 -8.50 14.85 -5.23
CA SER A 213 -9.21 13.75 -5.90
C SER A 213 -10.33 14.25 -6.81
N ASP A 214 -10.29 15.54 -7.18
CA ASP A 214 -11.16 16.11 -8.20
C ASP A 214 -10.78 15.58 -9.59
N GLU A 215 -11.63 15.86 -10.57
CA GLU A 215 -11.49 15.34 -11.94
C GLU A 215 -10.14 15.69 -12.59
N GLU A 216 -9.62 16.90 -12.37
CA GLU A 216 -8.31 17.32 -12.88
C GLU A 216 -7.18 16.47 -12.25
N ALA A 217 -7.21 16.33 -10.94
CA ALA A 217 -6.21 15.56 -10.21
C ALA A 217 -6.24 14.07 -10.56
N VAL A 218 -7.44 13.49 -10.74
CA VAL A 218 -7.62 12.11 -11.19
C VAL A 218 -7.07 11.91 -12.60
N ARG A 219 -7.36 12.81 -13.54
CA ARG A 219 -6.78 12.76 -14.89
C ARG A 219 -5.24 12.83 -14.85
N ALA A 220 -4.69 13.75 -14.07
CA ALA A 220 -3.23 13.88 -13.92
C ALA A 220 -2.58 12.65 -13.25
N LEU A 221 -3.30 12.00 -12.34
CA LEU A 221 -2.86 10.78 -11.68
C LEU A 221 -2.84 9.59 -12.65
N LEU A 222 -3.84 9.43 -13.49
CA LEU A 222 -3.96 8.28 -14.39
C LEU A 222 -3.16 8.45 -15.71
N ALA A 223 -2.93 9.66 -16.18
CA ALA A 223 -2.29 9.92 -17.47
C ALA A 223 -0.94 9.20 -17.66
N PRO A 224 -0.01 9.15 -16.69
CA PRO A 224 1.26 8.43 -16.86
C PRO A 224 1.12 6.91 -16.90
N LEU A 225 -0.03 6.36 -16.47
CA LEU A 225 -0.32 4.92 -16.41
C LEU A 225 -1.08 4.42 -17.65
N ALA A 226 -1.16 5.20 -18.73
CA ALA A 226 -1.94 4.86 -19.92
C ALA A 226 -1.57 3.52 -20.59
N GLY A 227 -0.43 2.94 -20.26
CA GLY A 227 0.02 1.63 -20.78
C GLY A 227 -0.47 0.41 -19.98
N VAL A 228 -1.20 0.60 -18.87
CA VAL A 228 -1.71 -0.47 -18.00
C VAL A 228 -3.14 -0.15 -17.54
N PRO A 229 -3.94 -1.16 -17.17
CA PRO A 229 -5.20 -0.91 -16.48
C PRO A 229 -4.99 -0.09 -15.22
N ALA A 230 -5.61 1.08 -15.13
CA ALA A 230 -5.49 1.95 -13.96
C ALA A 230 -6.82 2.64 -13.66
N GLU A 231 -7.20 2.66 -12.39
CA GLU A 231 -8.45 3.27 -11.94
C GLU A 231 -8.31 4.02 -10.62
N VAL A 232 -9.26 4.91 -10.35
CA VAL A 232 -9.43 5.60 -9.07
C VAL A 232 -10.79 5.28 -8.51
N VAL A 233 -10.83 4.85 -7.26
CA VAL A 233 -12.07 4.54 -6.54
C VAL A 233 -12.19 5.33 -5.24
N GLY A 234 -13.41 5.67 -4.85
CA GLY A 234 -13.72 6.29 -3.56
C GLY A 234 -14.04 5.24 -2.50
N GLN A 235 -13.55 5.42 -1.27
CA GLN A 235 -13.96 4.66 -0.10
C GLN A 235 -14.87 5.51 0.78
N PRO A 236 -16.19 5.27 0.79
CA PRO A 236 -17.13 5.94 1.67
C PRO A 236 -16.82 5.68 3.15
N ASP A 237 -17.27 6.57 4.01
CA ASP A 237 -17.15 6.47 5.47
C ASP A 237 -15.72 6.25 5.96
N ALA A 238 -14.74 6.84 5.27
CA ALA A 238 -13.33 6.71 5.60
C ALA A 238 -12.63 8.07 5.72
N GLY A 239 -11.70 8.17 6.67
CA GLY A 239 -10.64 9.17 6.70
C GLY A 239 -9.37 8.62 6.09
N HIS A 240 -8.32 9.45 6.01
CA HIS A 240 -7.03 9.06 5.39
C HIS A 240 -6.51 7.71 5.92
N ASN A 241 -6.55 7.48 7.23
CA ASN A 241 -6.13 6.20 7.84
C ASN A 241 -7.21 5.11 7.65
N ILE A 242 -7.48 4.72 6.41
CA ILE A 242 -8.60 3.85 6.02
C ILE A 242 -8.59 2.53 6.81
N SER A 243 -7.43 1.85 6.88
CA SER A 243 -7.31 0.52 7.52
C SER A 243 -7.47 0.56 9.05
N LEU A 244 -7.50 1.74 9.66
CA LEU A 244 -7.80 1.91 11.10
C LEU A 244 -9.26 2.27 11.37
N GLY A 245 -10.03 2.58 10.32
CA GLY A 245 -11.43 3.00 10.39
C GLY A 245 -12.43 1.83 10.40
N ARG A 246 -13.71 2.18 10.57
CA ARG A 246 -14.85 1.23 10.45
C ARG A 246 -14.94 0.66 9.02
N ALA A 247 -14.54 1.44 8.01
CA ALA A 247 -14.54 1.05 6.61
C ALA A 247 -13.39 0.09 6.25
N ALA A 248 -12.47 -0.23 7.19
CA ALA A 248 -11.31 -1.07 6.92
C ALA A 248 -11.67 -2.39 6.24
N ARG A 249 -12.66 -3.13 6.77
CA ARG A 249 -13.09 -4.39 6.16
C ARG A 249 -13.59 -4.21 4.72
N THR A 250 -14.42 -3.21 4.47
CA THR A 250 -14.93 -2.94 3.12
C THR A 250 -13.83 -2.58 2.16
N TYR A 251 -12.88 -1.74 2.59
CA TYR A 251 -11.68 -1.39 1.81
C TYR A 251 -10.83 -2.62 1.51
N HIS A 252 -10.52 -3.44 2.52
CA HIS A 252 -9.71 -4.65 2.34
C HIS A 252 -10.37 -5.65 1.39
N LEU A 253 -11.69 -5.86 1.50
CA LEU A 253 -12.43 -6.73 0.57
C LEU A 253 -12.38 -6.19 -0.87
N ARG A 254 -12.51 -4.88 -1.08
CA ARG A 254 -12.36 -4.27 -2.40
C ARG A 254 -10.95 -4.45 -2.96
N ALA A 255 -9.92 -4.28 -2.11
CA ALA A 255 -8.53 -4.50 -2.52
C ALA A 255 -8.27 -5.95 -2.93
N LEU A 256 -8.80 -6.91 -2.17
CA LEU A 256 -8.70 -8.33 -2.50
C LEU A 256 -9.53 -8.70 -3.75
N ALA A 257 -10.70 -8.07 -3.95
CA ALA A 257 -11.47 -8.24 -5.19
C ALA A 257 -10.68 -7.75 -6.42
N PHE A 258 -9.98 -6.62 -6.30
CA PHE A 258 -9.12 -6.15 -7.39
C PHE A 258 -7.93 -7.08 -7.65
N LEU A 259 -7.35 -7.69 -6.62
CA LEU A 259 -6.36 -8.75 -6.79
C LEU A 259 -6.95 -9.92 -7.60
N GLU A 260 -8.19 -10.36 -7.29
CA GLU A 260 -8.88 -11.42 -8.06
C GLU A 260 -9.07 -11.02 -9.53
N GLU A 261 -9.46 -9.79 -9.80
CA GLU A 261 -9.60 -9.27 -11.17
C GLU A 261 -8.26 -9.32 -11.92
N CYS A 262 -7.16 -8.95 -11.25
CA CYS A 262 -5.82 -9.03 -11.82
C CYS A 262 -5.40 -10.48 -12.10
N LEU A 263 -5.71 -11.42 -11.21
CA LEU A 263 -5.44 -12.85 -11.39
C LEU A 263 -6.21 -13.40 -12.58
N LEU A 264 -7.52 -13.14 -12.65
CA LEU A 264 -8.38 -13.56 -13.75
C LEU A 264 -7.89 -13.03 -15.11
N ALA A 265 -7.49 -11.76 -15.15
CA ALA A 265 -6.94 -11.13 -16.36
C ALA A 265 -5.65 -11.82 -16.83
N ARG A 266 -4.78 -12.23 -15.89
CA ARG A 266 -3.55 -12.98 -16.20
C ARG A 266 -3.84 -14.37 -16.74
N GLU A 267 -4.77 -15.09 -16.12
CA GLU A 267 -5.20 -16.43 -16.57
C GLU A 267 -5.77 -16.37 -17.99
N SER A 268 -6.60 -15.34 -18.27
CA SER A 268 -7.21 -15.15 -19.58
C SER A 268 -6.20 -14.75 -20.67
N ALA A 269 -5.08 -14.12 -20.30
CA ALA A 269 -4.01 -13.76 -21.22
C ALA A 269 -3.00 -14.90 -21.48
N ALA A 270 -3.01 -15.95 -20.66
CA ALA A 270 -2.14 -17.10 -20.83
C ALA A 270 -2.55 -17.89 -22.08
N PRO A 271 -1.60 -18.31 -22.96
CA PRO A 271 -1.92 -19.12 -24.13
C PRO A 271 -2.54 -20.45 -23.69
N VAL A 272 -3.69 -20.81 -24.28
CA VAL A 272 -4.31 -22.12 -24.05
C VAL A 272 -3.31 -23.21 -24.42
N PRO A 273 -2.99 -24.16 -23.52
CA PRO A 273 -2.11 -25.27 -23.84
C PRO A 273 -2.69 -25.98 -25.07
N ARG A 274 -1.92 -26.06 -26.17
CA ARG A 274 -2.31 -26.91 -27.30
C ARG A 274 -2.42 -28.34 -26.78
N ALA A 275 -3.61 -28.88 -26.80
CA ALA A 275 -3.81 -30.31 -26.53
C ALA A 275 -2.83 -31.10 -27.42
N ALA A 276 -2.00 -31.93 -26.78
CA ALA A 276 -1.13 -32.85 -27.52
C ALA A 276 -2.03 -33.69 -28.43
N GLN A 277 -1.90 -33.49 -29.74
CA GLN A 277 -2.53 -34.36 -30.70
C GLN A 277 -1.83 -35.71 -30.55
N THR A 278 -2.50 -36.67 -29.91
CA THR A 278 -2.12 -38.09 -29.87
C THR A 278 -2.40 -38.74 -31.22
#